data_2791ffe5079dc5b4461bbc6665b04e60
#
_entry.id   2791ffe5079dc5b4461bbc6665b04e60
#
_cell.length_a   1.000
_cell.length_b   1.000
_cell.length_c   1.000
_cell.angle_alpha   90.00
_cell.angle_beta   90.00
_cell.angle_gamma   90.00
#
_symmetry.space_group_name_H-M   'P 1'
#
loop_
_entity.id
_entity.type
_entity.pdbx_description
1 polymer ?
#
loop_
_entity_poly.entity_id
_entity_poly.type
_entity_poly.pdbx_seq_one_letter_code
_entity_poly.pdbx_strand_id
1 'polypeptide(L)'
;GANANQAVFFALLQPGDKFLGMDLACGGHLTHGSPVNISGKWFNPVAYGVREDNHLIDMDQVADIARREKPKLILAGASAYSRQIDFKRFREIADEVGALLMVDMAHYAGLIAGGAYQSPLPHAHVVTTTTHKTLRGPRGGMILSNDEDIGKKINSAVFPGLQGGPLMHVIAAKAVSFGEAL
;
A
#
# COMPACT_ATOMS: atom_id res chain seq x y z
N GLY A 1 1.44 -10.05 -0.09
CA GLY A 1 1.05 -8.67 0.28
C GLY A 1 1.63 -8.24 1.62
N ALA A 2 1.33 -8.93 2.71
CA ALA A 2 1.82 -8.52 4.04
C ALA A 2 3.34 -8.32 4.10
N ASN A 3 4.12 -9.24 3.54
CA ASN A 3 5.58 -9.09 3.44
C ASN A 3 6.01 -7.90 2.58
N ALA A 4 5.27 -7.60 1.50
CA ALA A 4 5.54 -6.43 0.67
C ALA A 4 5.30 -5.13 1.47
N ASN A 5 4.18 -5.04 2.20
CA ASN A 5 3.90 -3.90 3.06
C ASN A 5 4.94 -3.74 4.18
N GLN A 6 5.34 -4.86 4.82
CA GLN A 6 6.41 -4.85 5.82
C GLN A 6 7.75 -4.36 5.25
N ALA A 7 8.11 -4.79 4.03
CA ALA A 7 9.33 -4.35 3.38
C ALA A 7 9.32 -2.83 3.12
N VAL A 8 8.18 -2.27 2.68
CA VAL A 8 8.03 -0.83 2.50
C VAL A 8 8.14 -0.09 3.83
N PHE A 9 7.45 -0.56 4.87
CA PHE A 9 7.55 0.06 6.20
C PHE A 9 8.98 -0.01 6.74
N PHE A 10 9.64 -1.16 6.62
CA PHE A 10 11.03 -1.32 7.07
C PHE A 10 12.01 -0.42 6.30
N ALA A 11 11.76 -0.19 5.00
CA ALA A 11 12.58 0.67 4.16
C ALA A 11 12.42 2.16 4.46
N LEU A 12 11.19 2.60 4.82
CA LEU A 12 10.81 4.01 4.80
C LEU A 12 10.45 4.59 6.16
N LEU A 13 10.23 3.76 7.17
CA LEU A 13 9.82 4.16 8.52
C LEU A 13 10.79 3.61 9.57
N GLN A 14 10.81 4.27 10.73
CA GLN A 14 11.45 3.77 11.95
C GLN A 14 10.37 3.32 12.94
N PRO A 15 10.68 2.38 13.87
CA PRO A 15 9.76 2.03 14.93
C PRO A 15 9.26 3.28 15.68
N GLY A 16 7.95 3.37 15.89
CA GLY A 16 7.29 4.53 16.50
C GLY A 16 6.91 5.65 15.54
N ASP A 17 7.34 5.60 14.27
CA ASP A 17 6.90 6.59 13.28
C ASP A 17 5.39 6.50 13.04
N LYS A 18 4.78 7.66 12.80
CA LYS A 18 3.36 7.74 12.46
C LYS A 18 3.15 7.45 10.97
N PHE A 19 2.13 6.68 10.68
CA PHE A 19 1.55 6.58 9.34
C PHE A 19 0.02 6.65 9.42
N LEU A 20 -0.60 7.13 8.34
CA LEU A 20 -2.04 7.26 8.21
C LEU A 20 -2.55 6.15 7.29
N GLY A 21 -3.54 5.37 7.72
CA GLY A 21 -4.13 4.27 6.95
C GLY A 21 -5.63 4.16 7.13
N MET A 22 -6.30 3.39 6.27
CA MET A 22 -7.74 3.16 6.40
C MET A 22 -8.04 2.24 7.58
N ASP A 23 -9.02 2.62 8.39
CA ASP A 23 -9.51 1.80 9.50
C ASP A 23 -9.96 0.41 9.00
N LEU A 24 -9.62 -0.62 9.77
CA LEU A 24 -10.03 -1.99 9.48
C LEU A 24 -11.56 -2.13 9.38
N ALA A 25 -12.30 -1.46 10.27
CA ALA A 25 -13.76 -1.46 10.28
C ALA A 25 -14.37 -0.76 9.06
N CYS A 26 -13.62 0.13 8.39
CA CYS A 26 -14.02 0.82 7.17
C CYS A 26 -13.56 0.13 5.88
N GLY A 27 -12.93 -1.04 5.98
CA GLY A 27 -12.46 -1.82 4.85
C GLY A 27 -10.95 -1.84 4.65
N GLY A 28 -10.17 -1.30 5.59
CA GLY A 28 -8.71 -1.40 5.59
C GLY A 28 -8.20 -2.84 5.69
N HIS A 29 -6.89 -3.02 5.61
CA HIS A 29 -6.25 -4.32 5.78
C HIS A 29 -5.58 -4.42 7.16
N LEU A 30 -5.36 -5.63 7.67
CA LEU A 30 -4.64 -5.86 8.94
C LEU A 30 -3.27 -5.15 8.96
N THR A 31 -2.56 -5.15 7.84
CA THR A 31 -1.25 -4.48 7.72
C THR A 31 -1.33 -2.95 7.61
N HIS A 32 -2.53 -2.38 7.68
CA HIS A 32 -2.73 -0.92 7.67
C HIS A 32 -2.87 -0.33 9.08
N GLY A 33 -2.28 -0.98 10.09
CA GLY A 33 -2.21 -0.44 11.44
C GLY A 33 -3.03 -1.20 12.49
N SER A 34 -3.56 -2.37 12.15
CA SER A 34 -4.28 -3.18 13.15
C SER A 34 -3.36 -3.50 14.35
N PRO A 35 -3.84 -3.34 15.61
CA PRO A 35 -3.04 -3.54 16.81
C PRO A 35 -2.53 -4.97 17.00
N VAL A 36 -3.13 -5.94 16.33
CA VAL A 36 -2.66 -7.34 16.35
C VAL A 36 -1.57 -7.62 15.31
N ASN A 37 -1.39 -6.71 14.36
CA ASN A 37 -0.39 -6.82 13.30
C ASN A 37 0.89 -6.09 13.67
N ILE A 38 2.01 -6.47 13.04
CA ILE A 38 3.31 -5.81 13.25
C ILE A 38 3.25 -4.31 12.95
N SER A 39 2.42 -3.90 11.97
CA SER A 39 2.22 -2.50 11.62
C SER A 39 1.63 -1.67 12.76
N GLY A 40 0.75 -2.25 13.57
CA GLY A 40 0.20 -1.60 14.75
C GLY A 40 1.05 -1.77 16.00
N LYS A 41 1.97 -2.75 16.02
CA LYS A 41 2.86 -3.00 17.18
C LYS A 41 4.15 -2.20 17.14
N TRP A 42 4.70 -1.97 15.96
CA TRP A 42 6.00 -1.32 15.79
C TRP A 42 5.90 0.16 15.43
N PHE A 43 4.80 0.55 14.81
CA PHE A 43 4.56 1.92 14.37
C PHE A 43 3.40 2.55 15.15
N ASN A 44 3.18 3.83 14.92
CA ASN A 44 2.09 4.58 15.52
C ASN A 44 1.03 4.91 14.44
N PRO A 45 0.15 3.95 14.12
CA PRO A 45 -0.86 4.14 13.08
C PRO A 45 -1.94 5.12 13.54
N VAL A 46 -2.35 5.98 12.61
CA VAL A 46 -3.54 6.82 12.72
C VAL A 46 -4.53 6.37 11.64
N ALA A 47 -5.82 6.30 11.98
CA ALA A 47 -6.83 5.80 11.07
C ALA A 47 -7.66 6.92 10.44
N TYR A 48 -8.00 6.76 9.15
CA TYR A 48 -9.08 7.50 8.51
C TYR A 48 -10.23 6.52 8.17
N GLY A 49 -11.43 7.06 8.08
CA GLY A 49 -12.64 6.29 7.83
C GLY A 49 -13.35 6.65 6.54
N VAL A 50 -14.62 6.29 6.51
CA VAL A 50 -15.58 6.64 5.47
C VAL A 50 -16.72 7.45 6.09
N ARG A 51 -17.41 8.24 5.27
CA ARG A 51 -18.62 8.97 5.68
C ARG A 51 -19.75 7.98 5.98
N GLU A 52 -20.54 8.29 6.98
CA GLU A 52 -21.69 7.45 7.38
C GLU A 52 -22.83 7.47 6.36
N ASP A 53 -23.01 8.62 5.67
CA ASP A 53 -24.14 8.85 4.76
C ASP A 53 -23.99 8.13 3.41
N ASN A 54 -22.77 7.97 2.91
CA ASN A 54 -22.52 7.46 1.55
C ASN A 54 -21.39 6.42 1.45
N HIS A 55 -20.70 6.16 2.56
CA HIS A 55 -19.56 5.23 2.67
C HIS A 55 -18.39 5.56 1.75
N LEU A 56 -18.24 6.81 1.35
CA LEU A 56 -17.06 7.29 0.62
C LEU A 56 -15.96 7.71 1.59
N ILE A 57 -14.70 7.53 1.18
CA ILE A 57 -13.56 8.09 1.91
C ILE A 57 -13.73 9.60 2.00
N ASP A 58 -13.70 10.14 3.21
CA ASP A 58 -13.77 11.57 3.45
C ASP A 58 -12.38 12.20 3.26
N MET A 59 -12.13 12.75 2.08
CA MET A 59 -10.83 13.32 1.75
C MET A 59 -10.50 14.59 2.56
N ASP A 60 -11.51 15.32 3.04
CA ASP A 60 -11.29 16.46 3.92
C ASP A 60 -10.86 15.98 5.31
N GLN A 61 -11.49 14.92 5.83
CA GLN A 61 -11.07 14.27 7.07
C GLN A 61 -9.63 13.73 6.94
N VAL A 62 -9.29 13.08 5.81
CA VAL A 62 -7.92 12.59 5.55
C VAL A 62 -6.91 13.75 5.60
N ALA A 63 -7.23 14.88 4.97
CA ALA A 63 -6.36 16.07 4.96
C ALA A 63 -6.19 16.66 6.36
N ASP A 64 -7.28 16.81 7.11
CA ASP A 64 -7.25 17.36 8.47
C ASP A 64 -6.46 16.47 9.44
N ILE A 65 -6.64 15.15 9.35
CA ILE A 65 -5.85 14.20 10.14
C ILE A 65 -4.37 14.30 9.74
N ALA A 66 -4.05 14.33 8.45
CA ALA A 66 -2.68 14.42 7.97
C ALA A 66 -1.98 15.70 8.47
N ARG A 67 -2.65 16.85 8.43
CA ARG A 67 -2.13 18.13 8.94
C ARG A 67 -1.87 18.11 10.44
N ARG A 68 -2.80 17.53 11.21
CA ARG A 68 -2.69 17.44 12.67
C ARG A 68 -1.63 16.45 13.12
N GLU A 69 -1.61 15.27 12.52
CA GLU A 69 -0.78 14.16 12.98
C GLU A 69 0.61 14.12 12.33
N LYS A 70 0.77 14.77 11.17
CA LYS A 70 2.01 14.82 10.38
C LYS A 70 2.66 13.45 10.19
N PRO A 71 1.95 12.49 9.60
CA PRO A 71 2.50 11.15 9.37
C PRO A 71 3.67 11.22 8.40
N LYS A 72 4.62 10.29 8.51
CA LYS A 72 5.70 10.12 7.52
C LYS A 72 5.23 9.41 6.24
N LEU A 73 4.15 8.64 6.34
CA LEU A 73 3.59 7.88 5.23
C LEU A 73 2.07 7.91 5.32
N ILE A 74 1.43 8.10 4.17
CA ILE A 74 -0.01 7.92 3.98
C ILE A 74 -0.21 6.66 3.15
N LEU A 75 -1.02 5.74 3.67
CA LEU A 75 -1.35 4.46 3.04
C LEU A 75 -2.78 4.50 2.52
N ALA A 76 -2.94 4.54 1.22
CA ALA A 76 -4.20 4.36 0.53
C ALA A 76 -4.37 2.93 0.04
N GLY A 77 -5.63 2.53 -0.18
CA GLY A 77 -5.96 1.16 -0.55
C GLY A 77 -6.76 0.45 0.55
N ALA A 78 -7.47 -0.58 0.15
CA ALA A 78 -8.39 -1.28 1.04
C ALA A 78 -8.60 -2.73 0.61
N SER A 79 -9.04 -3.56 1.56
CA SER A 79 -9.47 -4.94 1.30
C SER A 79 -10.96 -5.04 0.97
N ALA A 80 -11.76 -4.12 1.50
CA ALA A 80 -13.22 -4.17 1.40
C ALA A 80 -13.82 -2.77 1.13
N TYR A 81 -13.34 -2.11 0.09
CA TYR A 81 -13.86 -0.81 -0.38
C TYR A 81 -14.10 -0.89 -1.89
N SER A 82 -15.37 -0.79 -2.28
CA SER A 82 -15.82 -1.05 -3.66
C SER A 82 -15.88 0.20 -4.55
N ARG A 83 -15.55 1.37 -4.00
CA ARG A 83 -15.61 2.65 -4.71
C ARG A 83 -14.26 3.03 -5.30
N GLN A 84 -14.25 4.01 -6.19
CA GLN A 84 -13.02 4.62 -6.69
C GLN A 84 -12.24 5.31 -5.56
N ILE A 85 -10.93 5.17 -5.57
CA ILE A 85 -10.03 5.84 -4.64
C ILE A 85 -9.34 7.00 -5.39
N ASP A 86 -9.47 8.21 -4.88
CA ASP A 86 -8.84 9.39 -5.49
C ASP A 86 -7.34 9.44 -5.14
N PHE A 87 -6.52 8.69 -5.89
CA PHE A 87 -5.08 8.64 -5.68
C PHE A 87 -4.39 10.00 -5.89
N LYS A 88 -4.94 10.83 -6.78
CA LYS A 88 -4.42 12.18 -7.01
C LYS A 88 -4.59 13.03 -5.76
N ARG A 89 -5.79 13.01 -5.17
CA ARG A 89 -6.07 13.76 -3.95
C ARG A 89 -5.24 13.26 -2.76
N PHE A 90 -5.05 11.95 -2.62
CA PHE A 90 -4.14 11.39 -1.63
C PHE A 90 -2.70 11.89 -1.82
N ARG A 91 -2.24 12.01 -3.07
CA ARG A 91 -0.91 12.53 -3.36
C ARG A 91 -0.78 14.00 -2.99
N GLU A 92 -1.76 14.83 -3.32
CA GLU A 92 -1.78 16.26 -2.95
C GLU A 92 -1.71 16.44 -1.43
N ILE A 93 -2.47 15.63 -0.67
CA ILE A 93 -2.42 15.66 0.80
C ILE A 93 -1.05 15.21 1.33
N ALA A 94 -0.49 14.16 0.75
CA ALA A 94 0.83 13.67 1.15
C ALA A 94 1.91 14.74 0.93
N ASP A 95 1.91 15.39 -0.24
CA ASP A 95 2.85 16.47 -0.58
C ASP A 95 2.69 17.68 0.36
N GLU A 96 1.45 18.04 0.72
CA GLU A 96 1.15 19.15 1.63
C GLU A 96 1.80 18.97 3.02
N VAL A 97 1.86 17.75 3.52
CA VAL A 97 2.40 17.45 4.85
C VAL A 97 3.82 16.87 4.82
N GLY A 98 4.42 16.72 3.64
CA GLY A 98 5.74 16.13 3.46
C GLY A 98 5.80 14.61 3.72
N ALA A 99 4.67 13.92 3.53
CA ALA A 99 4.57 12.47 3.68
C ALA A 99 4.81 11.74 2.36
N LEU A 100 5.22 10.47 2.44
CA LEU A 100 5.21 9.58 1.29
C LEU A 100 3.80 8.99 1.08
N LEU A 101 3.38 8.85 -0.17
CA LEU A 101 2.16 8.12 -0.52
C LEU A 101 2.51 6.68 -0.90
N MET A 102 2.00 5.72 -0.14
CA MET A 102 1.98 4.29 -0.45
C MET A 102 0.56 3.89 -0.86
N VAL A 103 0.44 3.06 -1.89
CA VAL A 103 -0.85 2.49 -2.29
C VAL A 103 -0.77 0.97 -2.27
N ASP A 104 -1.63 0.32 -1.48
CA ASP A 104 -1.84 -1.13 -1.51
C ASP A 104 -3.01 -1.45 -2.45
N MET A 105 -2.68 -1.94 -3.66
CA MET A 105 -3.67 -2.28 -4.68
C MET A 105 -3.99 -3.78 -4.76
N ALA A 106 -3.66 -4.55 -3.72
CA ALA A 106 -3.72 -6.01 -3.74
C ALA A 106 -5.07 -6.59 -4.21
N HIS A 107 -6.19 -5.95 -3.85
CA HIS A 107 -7.52 -6.44 -4.19
C HIS A 107 -7.96 -6.12 -5.62
N TYR A 108 -7.41 -5.09 -6.24
CA TYR A 108 -7.84 -4.59 -7.55
C TYR A 108 -6.71 -4.48 -8.59
N ALA A 109 -5.52 -5.03 -8.30
CA ALA A 109 -4.39 -4.99 -9.21
C ALA A 109 -4.69 -5.62 -10.59
N GLY A 110 -5.47 -6.70 -10.64
CA GLY A 110 -5.90 -7.31 -11.89
C GLY A 110 -6.87 -6.42 -12.68
N LEU A 111 -7.72 -5.65 -12.01
CA LEU A 111 -8.59 -4.67 -12.66
C LEU A 111 -7.79 -3.52 -13.27
N ILE A 112 -6.70 -3.12 -12.61
CA ILE A 112 -5.78 -2.11 -13.14
C ILE A 112 -5.06 -2.65 -14.37
N ALA A 113 -4.52 -3.86 -14.31
CA ALA A 113 -3.85 -4.51 -15.44
C ALA A 113 -4.79 -4.67 -16.64
N GLY A 114 -6.07 -4.99 -16.40
CA GLY A 114 -7.10 -5.10 -17.42
C GLY A 114 -7.74 -3.76 -17.84
N GLY A 115 -7.26 -2.61 -17.35
CA GLY A 115 -7.78 -1.28 -17.71
C GLY A 115 -9.17 -0.93 -17.14
N ALA A 116 -9.70 -1.74 -16.21
CA ALA A 116 -11.01 -1.56 -15.60
C ALA A 116 -10.99 -0.69 -14.32
N TYR A 117 -9.81 -0.36 -13.82
CA TYR A 117 -9.63 0.52 -12.66
C TYR A 117 -8.41 1.42 -12.88
N GLN A 118 -8.45 2.63 -12.31
CA GLN A 118 -7.36 3.58 -12.45
C GLN A 118 -6.06 3.11 -11.76
N SER A 119 -4.91 3.39 -12.40
CA SER A 119 -3.61 3.05 -11.83
C SER A 119 -3.17 4.06 -10.78
N PRO A 120 -2.66 3.62 -9.63
CA PRO A 120 -2.04 4.51 -8.64
C PRO A 120 -0.62 4.94 -9.01
N LEU A 121 0.04 4.27 -9.96
CA LEU A 121 1.45 4.49 -10.30
C LEU A 121 1.81 5.93 -10.67
N PRO A 122 0.96 6.72 -11.36
CA PRO A 122 1.27 8.13 -11.65
C PRO A 122 1.29 9.02 -10.41
N HIS A 123 0.69 8.59 -9.31
CA HIS A 123 0.49 9.41 -8.11
C HIS A 123 1.29 8.90 -6.90
N ALA A 124 1.41 7.59 -6.73
CA ALA A 124 2.05 7.00 -5.56
C ALA A 124 3.58 7.03 -5.65
N HIS A 125 4.25 7.23 -4.52
CA HIS A 125 5.69 7.05 -4.40
C HIS A 125 6.05 5.56 -4.42
N VAL A 126 5.21 4.72 -3.82
CA VAL A 126 5.37 3.27 -3.79
C VAL A 126 4.01 2.58 -3.85
N VAL A 127 3.95 1.50 -4.60
CA VAL A 127 2.75 0.68 -4.75
C VAL A 127 3.06 -0.74 -4.35
N THR A 128 2.19 -1.35 -3.57
CA THR A 128 2.28 -2.77 -3.21
C THR A 128 1.09 -3.54 -3.72
N THR A 129 1.30 -4.81 -3.97
CA THR A 129 0.21 -5.74 -4.32
C THR A 129 0.53 -7.17 -3.91
N THR A 130 -0.49 -8.01 -3.88
CA THR A 130 -0.35 -9.46 -3.99
C THR A 130 -0.35 -9.87 -5.45
N THR A 131 0.22 -11.03 -5.73
CA THR A 131 0.16 -11.62 -7.08
C THR A 131 -0.95 -12.67 -7.23
N HIS A 132 -1.61 -13.07 -6.14
CA HIS A 132 -2.53 -14.23 -6.08
C HIS A 132 -4.01 -13.86 -5.87
N LYS A 133 -4.38 -12.59 -6.03
CA LYS A 133 -5.78 -12.14 -5.99
C LYS A 133 -6.27 -11.87 -7.42
N THR A 134 -6.73 -10.67 -7.73
CA THR A 134 -7.21 -10.33 -9.07
C THR A 134 -6.16 -10.44 -10.17
N LEU A 135 -4.85 -10.38 -9.84
CA LEU A 135 -3.77 -10.69 -10.78
C LEU A 135 -3.66 -12.17 -11.16
N ARG A 136 -4.36 -13.06 -10.46
CA ARG A 136 -4.48 -14.49 -10.80
C ARG A 136 -3.14 -15.25 -10.85
N GLY A 137 -2.14 -14.80 -10.13
CA GLY A 137 -0.80 -15.40 -10.09
C GLY A 137 -0.54 -16.30 -8.88
N PRO A 138 0.70 -16.73 -8.67
CA PRO A 138 1.09 -17.51 -7.50
C PRO A 138 1.05 -16.67 -6.23
N ARG A 139 1.03 -17.33 -5.07
CA ARG A 139 1.12 -16.63 -3.78
C ARG A 139 2.44 -15.88 -3.67
N GLY A 140 2.34 -14.57 -3.49
CA GLY A 140 3.48 -13.67 -3.39
C GLY A 140 3.05 -12.22 -3.28
N GLY A 141 4.02 -11.35 -3.22
CA GLY A 141 3.86 -9.91 -3.26
C GLY A 141 4.72 -9.28 -4.35
N MET A 142 4.41 -8.04 -4.67
CA MET A 142 5.19 -7.21 -5.59
C MET A 142 5.17 -5.77 -5.06
N ILE A 143 6.27 -5.07 -5.24
CA ILE A 143 6.43 -3.66 -4.89
C ILE A 143 6.89 -2.94 -6.15
N LEU A 144 6.29 -1.80 -6.43
CA LEU A 144 6.57 -0.96 -7.60
C LEU A 144 6.87 0.46 -7.14
N SER A 145 7.86 1.10 -7.75
CA SER A 145 8.18 2.51 -7.56
C SER A 145 8.82 3.05 -8.83
N ASN A 146 8.53 4.31 -9.15
CA ASN A 146 9.22 5.06 -10.21
C ASN A 146 10.41 5.87 -9.65
N ASP A 147 10.63 5.86 -8.34
CA ASP A 147 11.73 6.54 -7.66
C ASP A 147 12.87 5.54 -7.40
N GLU A 148 14.04 5.79 -8.00
CA GLU A 148 15.19 4.90 -7.88
C GLU A 148 15.74 4.80 -6.46
N ASP A 149 15.70 5.89 -5.68
CA ASP A 149 16.24 5.88 -4.31
C ASP A 149 15.31 5.13 -3.36
N ILE A 150 14.00 5.25 -3.53
CA ILE A 150 13.03 4.41 -2.85
C ILE A 150 13.22 2.95 -3.28
N GLY A 151 13.41 2.70 -4.56
CA GLY A 151 13.67 1.36 -5.09
C GLY A 151 14.90 0.70 -4.46
N LYS A 152 16.02 1.41 -4.33
CA LYS A 152 17.24 0.93 -3.65
C LYS A 152 17.00 0.57 -2.18
N LYS A 153 16.30 1.45 -1.44
CA LYS A 153 15.94 1.20 -0.04
C LYS A 153 15.05 -0.04 0.10
N ILE A 154 14.06 -0.18 -0.75
CA ILE A 154 13.15 -1.35 -0.76
C ILE A 154 13.91 -2.63 -1.09
N ASN A 155 14.78 -2.63 -2.10
CA ASN A 155 15.60 -3.79 -2.44
C ASN A 155 16.44 -4.24 -1.24
N SER A 156 17.10 -3.33 -0.54
CA SER A 156 17.86 -3.62 0.67
C SER A 156 16.96 -4.13 1.82
N ALA A 157 15.76 -3.57 1.96
CA ALA A 157 14.80 -4.00 2.96
C ALA A 157 14.25 -5.41 2.68
N VAL A 158 14.03 -5.75 1.41
CA VAL A 158 13.62 -7.10 1.02
C VAL A 158 14.74 -8.08 1.24
N PHE A 159 15.92 -7.81 0.69
CA PHE A 159 17.10 -8.65 0.87
C PHE A 159 18.35 -7.79 1.08
N PRO A 160 19.11 -8.01 2.14
CA PRO A 160 18.98 -9.08 3.15
C PRO A 160 18.09 -8.72 4.37
N GLY A 161 17.34 -7.60 4.32
CA GLY A 161 16.64 -7.08 5.48
C GLY A 161 15.58 -8.03 6.08
N LEU A 162 14.66 -8.53 5.25
CA LEU A 162 13.52 -9.34 5.70
C LEU A 162 13.51 -10.76 5.14
N GLN A 163 14.14 -10.99 4.00
CA GLN A 163 14.11 -12.26 3.29
C GLN A 163 15.53 -12.77 3.02
N GLY A 164 15.63 -14.10 2.82
CA GLY A 164 16.83 -14.76 2.31
C GLY A 164 16.64 -15.21 0.87
N GLY A 165 17.07 -16.44 0.53
CA GLY A 165 16.97 -16.98 -0.82
C GLY A 165 15.52 -17.02 -1.33
N PRO A 166 15.29 -16.63 -2.59
CA PRO A 166 13.94 -16.57 -3.16
C PRO A 166 13.43 -17.97 -3.55
N LEU A 167 12.11 -18.11 -3.59
CA LEU A 167 11.43 -19.30 -4.08
C LEU A 167 11.34 -19.24 -5.61
N MET A 168 12.23 -19.95 -6.31
CA MET A 168 12.35 -19.88 -7.77
C MET A 168 11.10 -20.35 -8.51
N HIS A 169 10.37 -21.34 -7.99
CA HIS A 169 9.10 -21.78 -8.57
C HIS A 169 8.03 -20.68 -8.52
N VAL A 170 8.02 -19.84 -7.49
CA VAL A 170 7.14 -18.67 -7.39
C VAL A 170 7.54 -17.60 -8.41
N ILE A 171 8.83 -17.38 -8.61
CA ILE A 171 9.33 -16.42 -9.60
C ILE A 171 8.95 -16.87 -11.01
N ALA A 172 9.15 -18.14 -11.35
CA ALA A 172 8.75 -18.71 -12.62
C ALA A 172 7.23 -18.59 -12.85
N ALA A 173 6.43 -18.92 -11.83
CA ALA A 173 4.97 -18.79 -11.91
C ALA A 173 4.51 -17.33 -12.07
N LYS A 174 5.19 -16.35 -11.46
CA LYS A 174 4.93 -14.93 -11.70
C LYS A 174 5.19 -14.53 -13.14
N ALA A 175 6.29 -15.03 -13.74
CA ALA A 175 6.60 -14.73 -15.13
C ALA A 175 5.47 -15.20 -16.08
N VAL A 176 4.96 -16.42 -15.86
CA VAL A 176 3.82 -16.95 -16.63
C VAL A 176 2.58 -16.09 -16.42
N SER A 177 2.22 -15.83 -15.16
CA SER A 177 1.02 -15.03 -14.82
C SER A 177 1.08 -13.61 -15.39
N PHE A 178 2.23 -12.97 -15.37
CA PHE A 178 2.37 -11.62 -15.94
C PHE A 178 2.33 -11.63 -17.46
N GLY A 179 2.92 -12.66 -18.10
CA GLY A 179 2.77 -12.87 -19.55
C GLY A 179 1.33 -13.09 -20.00
N GLU A 180 0.51 -13.75 -19.17
CA GLU A 180 -0.93 -13.92 -19.45
C GLU A 180 -1.75 -12.64 -19.20
N ALA A 181 -1.22 -11.69 -18.42
CA ALA A 181 -1.90 -10.42 -18.09
C ALA A 181 -1.61 -9.30 -19.11
N LEU A 182 -0.64 -9.48 -20.02
CA LEU A 182 -0.31 -8.57 -21.11
C LEU A 182 -1.23 -8.77 -22.30
#